data_cd4a633d2bc622260884f12902e4a93c
#
_entry.id   cd4a633d2bc622260884f12902e4a93c
#
_cell.length_a   1.000
_cell.length_b   1.000
_cell.length_c   1.000
_cell.angle_alpha   90.00
_cell.angle_beta   90.00
_cell.angle_gamma   90.00
#
_symmetry.space_group_name_H-M   'P 1'
#
loop_
_entity.id
_entity.type
_entity.pdbx_description
1 polymer ?
#
loop_
_entity_poly.entity_id
_entity_poly.type
_entity_poly.pdbx_seq_one_letter_code
_entity_poly.pdbx_strand_id
1 'polypeptide(L)'
;MKKKTIIDLFEASVAEYGPKTFLLEKKTDKFEPTTYAETKDIALKTGAGLAALGIQPKQTVSILAEGCNDWITSELGLLYAGAISVPLSIKLEEANDLLFRLRHADVCAIFVSKNQLPKIRKIREQLPLLKHVIVFGNVELEKDEKSLADVMALGEKYLAEHEEEFLAIGRSIQNDDYATITYT
;
A
#
# COMPACT_ATOMS: atom_id res chain seq x y z
N MET A 1 -24.48 10.94 14.39
CA MET A 1 -23.24 10.16 14.53
C MET A 1 -22.15 10.84 13.71
N LYS A 2 -20.96 11.10 14.31
CA LYS A 2 -19.81 11.60 13.55
C LYS A 2 -19.41 10.50 12.56
N LYS A 3 -19.32 10.81 11.28
CA LYS A 3 -18.84 9.87 10.26
C LYS A 3 -17.39 9.48 10.59
N LYS A 4 -17.02 8.25 10.37
CA LYS A 4 -15.67 7.74 10.63
C LYS A 4 -14.97 7.40 9.31
N THR A 5 -13.70 7.69 9.22
CA THR A 5 -12.85 7.25 8.10
C THR A 5 -12.53 5.75 8.21
N ILE A 6 -11.95 5.15 7.16
CA ILE A 6 -11.48 3.75 7.20
C ILE A 6 -10.41 3.60 8.29
N ILE A 7 -9.53 4.59 8.43
CA ILE A 7 -8.48 4.57 9.47
C ILE A 7 -9.08 4.67 10.87
N ASP A 8 -10.09 5.53 11.10
CA ASP A 8 -10.78 5.60 12.40
C ASP A 8 -11.41 4.25 12.79
N LEU A 9 -12.00 3.54 11.81
CA LEU A 9 -12.60 2.23 12.04
C LEU A 9 -11.55 1.17 12.34
N PHE A 10 -10.43 1.19 11.62
CA PHE A 10 -9.34 0.26 11.86
C PHE A 10 -8.68 0.51 13.22
N GLU A 11 -8.39 1.76 13.58
CA GLU A 11 -7.85 2.14 14.89
C GLU A 11 -8.76 1.69 16.05
N ALA A 12 -10.07 1.88 15.92
CA ALA A 12 -11.03 1.40 16.90
C ALA A 12 -10.99 -0.13 17.04
N SER A 13 -10.85 -0.85 15.91
CA SER A 13 -10.74 -2.31 15.90
C SER A 13 -9.42 -2.78 16.53
N VAL A 14 -8.31 -2.09 16.28
CA VAL A 14 -7.01 -2.37 16.92
C VAL A 14 -7.10 -2.16 18.44
N ALA A 15 -7.75 -1.08 18.88
CA ALA A 15 -7.92 -0.80 20.31
C ALA A 15 -8.76 -1.87 21.03
N GLU A 16 -9.77 -2.44 20.36
CA GLU A 16 -10.65 -3.45 20.92
C GLU A 16 -10.10 -4.88 20.80
N TYR A 17 -9.44 -5.19 19.67
CA TYR A 17 -9.06 -6.56 19.31
C TYR A 17 -7.55 -6.76 19.13
N GLY A 18 -6.71 -5.84 19.51
CA GLY A 18 -5.26 -5.80 19.25
C GLY A 18 -4.55 -7.16 19.21
N PRO A 19 -4.64 -8.00 20.26
CA PRO A 19 -3.97 -9.31 20.30
C PRO A 19 -4.69 -10.41 19.51
N LYS A 20 -5.91 -10.17 18.99
CA LYS A 20 -6.65 -11.16 18.22
C LYS A 20 -6.13 -11.23 16.78
N THR A 21 -6.26 -12.41 16.17
CA THR A 21 -5.96 -12.61 14.75
C THR A 21 -6.86 -11.77 13.87
N PHE A 22 -6.25 -11.01 12.96
CA PHE A 22 -6.93 -10.23 11.92
C PHE A 22 -6.78 -10.88 10.55
N LEU A 23 -5.57 -11.30 10.19
CA LEU A 23 -5.27 -11.92 8.92
C LEU A 23 -4.76 -13.35 9.12
N LEU A 24 -5.05 -14.21 8.16
CA LEU A 24 -4.53 -15.56 8.07
C LEU A 24 -3.95 -15.78 6.68
N GLU A 25 -2.69 -16.12 6.59
CA GLU A 25 -2.04 -16.44 5.33
C GLU A 25 -1.49 -17.85 5.34
N LYS A 26 -1.75 -18.60 4.27
CA LYS A 26 -1.17 -19.92 4.11
C LYS A 26 0.28 -19.80 3.64
N LYS A 27 1.22 -19.99 4.59
CA LYS A 27 2.64 -20.16 4.27
C LYS A 27 2.97 -21.64 4.36
N THR A 28 3.46 -22.23 3.29
CA THR A 28 3.67 -23.68 3.21
C THR A 28 2.37 -24.48 3.41
N ASP A 29 2.28 -25.36 4.41
CA ASP A 29 1.11 -26.20 4.70
C ASP A 29 0.25 -25.68 5.86
N LYS A 30 0.66 -24.60 6.53
CA LYS A 30 -0.03 -24.05 7.69
C LYS A 30 -0.46 -22.63 7.45
N PHE A 31 -1.59 -22.25 8.07
CA PHE A 31 -2.00 -20.87 8.17
C PHE A 31 -1.24 -20.18 9.30
N GLU A 32 -0.61 -19.06 9.01
CA GLU A 32 0.04 -18.19 9.97
C GLU A 32 -0.85 -16.99 10.27
N PRO A 33 -1.14 -16.72 11.56
CA PRO A 33 -1.94 -15.57 11.94
C PRO A 33 -1.09 -14.30 11.98
N THR A 34 -1.71 -13.17 11.65
CA THR A 34 -1.24 -11.82 11.94
C THR A 34 -2.31 -11.11 12.74
N THR A 35 -1.98 -10.56 13.88
CA THR A 35 -2.92 -9.87 14.78
C THR A 35 -3.28 -8.48 14.26
N TYR A 36 -4.33 -7.87 14.83
CA TYR A 36 -4.66 -6.47 14.56
C TYR A 36 -3.50 -5.52 14.90
N ALA A 37 -2.83 -5.73 16.03
CA ALA A 37 -1.71 -4.90 16.45
C ALA A 37 -0.50 -5.03 15.51
N GLU A 38 -0.14 -6.25 15.11
CA GLU A 38 0.94 -6.48 14.13
C GLU A 38 0.59 -5.91 12.77
N THR A 39 -0.66 -6.04 12.31
CA THR A 39 -1.13 -5.45 11.06
C THR A 39 -0.99 -3.93 11.09
N LYS A 40 -1.32 -3.29 12.22
CA LYS A 40 -1.14 -1.85 12.40
C LYS A 40 0.33 -1.44 12.32
N ASP A 41 1.22 -2.15 12.99
CA ASP A 41 2.67 -1.87 12.96
C ASP A 41 3.22 -1.95 11.53
N ILE A 42 2.88 -3.01 10.79
CA ILE A 42 3.26 -3.19 9.40
C ILE A 42 2.69 -2.06 8.52
N ALA A 43 1.42 -1.72 8.69
CA ALA A 43 0.77 -0.66 7.93
C ALA A 43 1.39 0.72 8.19
N LEU A 44 1.69 1.05 9.45
CA LEU A 44 2.36 2.30 9.80
C LEU A 44 3.76 2.39 9.19
N LYS A 45 4.57 1.32 9.29
CA LYS A 45 5.90 1.27 8.66
C LYS A 45 5.81 1.39 7.14
N THR A 46 4.83 0.72 6.52
CA THR A 46 4.61 0.82 5.06
C THR A 46 4.23 2.23 4.64
N GLY A 47 3.25 2.84 5.32
CA GLY A 47 2.80 4.20 5.02
C GLY A 47 3.87 5.25 5.25
N ALA A 48 4.60 5.16 6.37
CA ALA A 48 5.73 6.04 6.66
C ALA A 48 6.87 5.84 5.66
N GLY A 49 7.07 4.62 5.16
CA GLY A 49 8.00 4.34 4.07
C GLY A 49 7.61 5.04 2.77
N LEU A 50 6.32 5.11 2.44
CA LEU A 50 5.82 5.90 1.31
C LEU A 50 6.10 7.39 1.52
N ALA A 51 5.85 7.92 2.72
CA ALA A 51 6.17 9.31 3.06
C ALA A 51 7.68 9.60 2.93
N ALA A 52 8.54 8.69 3.41
CA ALA A 52 9.99 8.78 3.25
C ALA A 52 10.45 8.76 1.78
N LEU A 53 9.70 8.08 0.90
CA LEU A 53 9.90 8.10 -0.54
C LEU A 53 9.35 9.38 -1.22
N GLY A 54 8.76 10.29 -0.46
CA GLY A 54 8.24 11.56 -0.96
C GLY A 54 6.79 11.50 -1.48
N ILE A 55 6.07 10.41 -1.23
CA ILE A 55 4.63 10.32 -1.55
C ILE A 55 3.87 11.28 -0.63
N GLN A 56 3.08 12.14 -1.23
CA GLN A 56 2.30 13.15 -0.52
C GLN A 56 0.84 12.71 -0.36
N PRO A 57 0.12 13.21 0.65
CA PRO A 57 -1.32 13.00 0.77
C PRO A 57 -2.05 13.36 -0.53
N LYS A 58 -3.10 12.60 -0.85
CA LYS A 58 -3.92 12.71 -2.07
C LYS A 58 -3.24 12.30 -3.38
N GLN A 59 -1.97 11.89 -3.34
CA GLN A 59 -1.38 11.21 -4.48
C GLN A 59 -1.90 9.78 -4.61
N THR A 60 -1.90 9.27 -5.82
CA THR A 60 -2.44 7.95 -6.14
C THR A 60 -1.35 6.89 -6.13
N VAL A 61 -1.63 5.81 -5.42
CA VAL A 61 -0.76 4.63 -5.30
C VAL A 61 -1.54 3.40 -5.73
N SER A 62 -1.02 2.64 -6.68
CA SER A 62 -1.68 1.43 -7.18
C SER A 62 -1.25 0.18 -6.42
N ILE A 63 -2.12 -0.83 -6.40
CA ILE A 63 -1.79 -2.20 -5.98
C ILE A 63 -2.20 -3.17 -7.07
N LEU A 64 -1.23 -3.92 -7.60
CA LEU A 64 -1.42 -4.97 -8.59
C LEU A 64 -0.83 -6.28 -8.07
N ALA A 65 -1.60 -7.01 -7.31
CA ALA A 65 -1.15 -8.25 -6.68
C ALA A 65 -2.31 -9.21 -6.42
N GLU A 66 -1.99 -10.49 -6.28
CA GLU A 66 -2.88 -11.52 -5.75
C GLU A 66 -3.25 -11.20 -4.29
N GLY A 67 -4.38 -11.72 -3.82
CA GLY A 67 -4.81 -11.57 -2.42
C GLY A 67 -3.80 -12.22 -1.47
N CYS A 68 -3.18 -11.41 -0.62
CA CYS A 68 -2.20 -11.80 0.40
C CYS A 68 -2.21 -10.80 1.56
N ASN A 69 -1.51 -11.10 2.64
CA ASN A 69 -1.43 -10.18 3.77
C ASN A 69 -0.74 -8.86 3.39
N ASP A 70 0.31 -8.92 2.56
CA ASP A 70 1.01 -7.72 2.08
C ASP A 70 0.10 -6.76 1.32
N TRP A 71 -0.91 -7.30 0.60
CA TRP A 71 -1.92 -6.49 -0.08
C TRP A 71 -2.71 -5.63 0.93
N ILE A 72 -3.25 -6.27 1.98
CA ILE A 72 -4.07 -5.61 3.00
C ILE A 72 -3.25 -4.61 3.82
N THR A 73 -2.04 -4.99 4.24
CA THR A 73 -1.17 -4.13 5.04
C THR A 73 -0.68 -2.92 4.24
N SER A 74 -0.44 -3.09 2.94
CA SER A 74 -0.06 -1.98 2.06
C SER A 74 -1.23 -1.05 1.77
N GLU A 75 -2.45 -1.59 1.57
CA GLU A 75 -3.67 -0.79 1.43
C GLU A 75 -3.89 0.09 2.67
N LEU A 76 -3.81 -0.49 3.87
CA LEU A 76 -3.90 0.28 5.11
C LEU A 76 -2.76 1.31 5.22
N GLY A 77 -1.54 0.91 4.85
CA GLY A 77 -0.37 1.79 4.91
C GLY A 77 -0.51 3.02 4.02
N LEU A 78 -0.95 2.83 2.77
CA LEU A 78 -1.18 3.98 1.87
C LEU A 78 -2.31 4.90 2.37
N LEU A 79 -3.35 4.35 3.00
CA LEU A 79 -4.40 5.15 3.61
C LEU A 79 -3.89 5.93 4.83
N TYR A 80 -3.00 5.36 5.67
CA TYR A 80 -2.33 6.12 6.74
C TYR A 80 -1.49 7.27 6.21
N ALA A 81 -0.85 7.10 5.05
CA ALA A 81 -0.11 8.16 4.35
C ALA A 81 -1.03 9.20 3.66
N GLY A 82 -2.35 9.06 3.76
CA GLY A 82 -3.31 9.92 3.09
C GLY A 82 -3.34 9.78 1.58
N ALA A 83 -2.74 8.72 1.03
CA ALA A 83 -2.73 8.44 -0.40
C ALA A 83 -4.08 7.84 -0.84
N ILE A 84 -4.36 7.92 -2.14
CA ILE A 84 -5.56 7.36 -2.76
C ILE A 84 -5.18 6.01 -3.39
N SER A 85 -5.88 4.95 -3.00
CA SER A 85 -5.67 3.61 -3.54
C SER A 85 -6.20 3.46 -4.95
N VAL A 86 -5.43 2.80 -5.82
CA VAL A 86 -5.86 2.40 -7.17
C VAL A 86 -5.64 0.89 -7.32
N PRO A 87 -6.54 0.07 -6.75
CA PRO A 87 -6.43 -1.38 -6.87
C PRO A 87 -6.72 -1.84 -8.28
N LEU A 88 -5.83 -2.66 -8.83
CA LEU A 88 -5.95 -3.19 -10.20
C LEU A 88 -6.11 -4.71 -10.19
N SER A 89 -6.94 -5.20 -11.10
CA SER A 89 -7.16 -6.63 -11.27
C SER A 89 -5.93 -7.31 -11.90
N ILE A 90 -5.50 -8.42 -11.31
CA ILE A 90 -4.46 -9.29 -11.89
C ILE A 90 -4.85 -9.89 -13.24
N LYS A 91 -6.15 -9.88 -13.58
CA LYS A 91 -6.68 -10.35 -14.86
C LYS A 91 -6.49 -9.38 -16.02
N LEU A 92 -5.91 -8.19 -15.76
CA LEU A 92 -5.52 -7.25 -16.81
C LEU A 92 -4.30 -7.81 -17.54
N GLU A 93 -4.54 -8.45 -18.68
CA GLU A 93 -3.49 -9.05 -19.52
C GLU A 93 -3.01 -8.08 -20.61
N GLU A 94 -3.90 -7.21 -21.10
CA GLU A 94 -3.58 -6.24 -22.14
C GLU A 94 -2.73 -5.09 -21.58
N ALA A 95 -1.54 -4.91 -22.13
CA ALA A 95 -0.62 -3.87 -21.69
C ALA A 95 -1.23 -2.46 -21.80
N ASN A 96 -2.03 -2.22 -22.85
CA ASN A 96 -2.71 -0.93 -23.07
C ASN A 96 -3.76 -0.63 -21.99
N ASP A 97 -4.49 -1.64 -21.52
CA ASP A 97 -5.49 -1.50 -20.48
C ASP A 97 -4.85 -1.13 -19.13
N LEU A 98 -3.75 -1.78 -18.82
CA LEU A 98 -2.98 -1.49 -17.62
C LEU A 98 -2.35 -0.10 -17.70
N LEU A 99 -1.73 0.21 -18.84
CA LEU A 99 -1.12 1.51 -19.10
C LEU A 99 -2.14 2.65 -19.00
N PHE A 100 -3.33 2.46 -19.61
CA PHE A 100 -4.41 3.45 -19.53
C PHE A 100 -4.79 3.78 -18.09
N ARG A 101 -5.04 2.76 -17.27
CA ARG A 101 -5.49 2.96 -15.87
C ARG A 101 -4.43 3.65 -15.02
N LEU A 102 -3.17 3.23 -15.15
CA LEU A 102 -2.06 3.84 -14.41
C LEU A 102 -1.83 5.30 -14.80
N ARG A 103 -1.96 5.63 -16.10
CA ARG A 103 -1.86 7.00 -16.58
C ARG A 103 -3.06 7.85 -16.18
N HIS A 104 -4.27 7.33 -16.39
CA HIS A 104 -5.51 8.06 -16.10
C HIS A 104 -5.65 8.42 -14.62
N ALA A 105 -5.13 7.58 -13.74
CA ALA A 105 -5.12 7.84 -12.31
C ALA A 105 -3.86 8.59 -11.84
N ASP A 106 -2.95 9.01 -12.73
CA ASP A 106 -1.68 9.68 -12.39
C ASP A 106 -0.88 8.93 -11.32
N VAL A 107 -0.81 7.59 -11.43
CA VAL A 107 -0.18 6.74 -10.41
C VAL A 107 1.30 7.07 -10.27
N CYS A 108 1.71 7.45 -9.04
CA CYS A 108 3.09 7.82 -8.75
C CYS A 108 3.91 6.70 -8.09
N ALA A 109 3.25 5.72 -7.46
CA ALA A 109 3.87 4.52 -6.91
C ALA A 109 2.96 3.31 -7.12
N ILE A 110 3.54 2.12 -7.19
CA ILE A 110 2.80 0.87 -7.30
C ILE A 110 3.39 -0.20 -6.39
N PHE A 111 2.52 -0.87 -5.64
CA PHE A 111 2.81 -2.16 -5.04
C PHE A 111 2.46 -3.26 -6.04
N VAL A 112 3.37 -4.19 -6.27
CA VAL A 112 3.19 -5.22 -7.28
C VAL A 112 3.72 -6.57 -6.77
N SER A 113 2.96 -7.66 -6.98
CA SER A 113 3.49 -8.99 -6.68
C SER A 113 4.57 -9.40 -7.69
N LYS A 114 5.47 -10.28 -7.27
CA LYS A 114 6.49 -10.85 -8.15
C LYS A 114 5.92 -11.45 -9.45
N ASN A 115 4.69 -11.98 -9.40
CA ASN A 115 4.05 -12.59 -10.56
C ASN A 115 3.54 -11.54 -11.55
N GLN A 116 3.15 -10.36 -11.07
CA GLN A 116 2.63 -9.26 -11.90
C GLN A 116 3.73 -8.27 -12.32
N LEU A 117 4.89 -8.29 -11.66
CA LEU A 117 6.01 -7.40 -11.94
C LEU A 117 6.43 -7.35 -13.42
N PRO A 118 6.47 -8.47 -14.18
CA PRO A 118 6.80 -8.42 -15.60
C PRO A 118 5.86 -7.54 -16.44
N LYS A 119 4.58 -7.41 -16.04
CA LYS A 119 3.62 -6.53 -16.71
C LYS A 119 4.01 -5.05 -16.53
N ILE A 120 4.45 -4.67 -15.34
CA ILE A 120 4.90 -3.30 -15.05
C ILE A 120 6.20 -2.99 -15.76
N ARG A 121 7.20 -3.88 -15.68
CA ARG A 121 8.48 -3.72 -16.40
C ARG A 121 8.27 -3.46 -17.89
N LYS A 122 7.35 -4.20 -18.54
CA LYS A 122 7.04 -4.06 -19.97
C LYS A 122 6.54 -2.67 -20.36
N ILE A 123 5.83 -1.96 -19.47
CA ILE A 123 5.24 -0.64 -19.75
C ILE A 123 5.90 0.49 -18.98
N ARG A 124 6.94 0.20 -18.21
CA ARG A 124 7.56 1.13 -17.24
C ARG A 124 8.00 2.44 -17.86
N GLU A 125 8.66 2.38 -19.02
CA GLU A 125 9.14 3.57 -19.76
C GLU A 125 8.02 4.49 -20.23
N GLN A 126 6.81 3.96 -20.36
CA GLN A 126 5.63 4.71 -20.77
C GLN A 126 4.89 5.37 -19.59
N LEU A 127 5.38 5.23 -18.36
CA LEU A 127 4.78 5.73 -17.13
C LEU A 127 5.69 6.79 -16.45
N PRO A 128 5.76 8.02 -16.99
CA PRO A 128 6.70 9.03 -16.49
C PRO A 128 6.39 9.51 -15.05
N LEU A 129 5.15 9.39 -14.61
CA LEU A 129 4.75 9.76 -13.24
C LEU A 129 5.01 8.65 -12.23
N LEU A 130 5.12 7.40 -12.65
CA LEU A 130 5.40 6.27 -11.78
C LEU A 130 6.86 6.34 -11.31
N LYS A 131 7.10 6.76 -10.09
CA LYS A 131 8.45 6.95 -9.52
C LYS A 131 8.94 5.73 -8.76
N HIS A 132 8.05 4.99 -8.12
CA HIS A 132 8.40 3.89 -7.23
C HIS A 132 7.64 2.62 -7.60
N VAL A 133 8.38 1.53 -7.77
CA VAL A 133 7.85 0.17 -7.92
C VAL A 133 8.26 -0.62 -6.69
N ILE A 134 7.28 -1.06 -5.90
CA ILE A 134 7.46 -1.75 -4.63
C ILE A 134 6.98 -3.18 -4.79
N VAL A 135 7.86 -4.14 -4.57
CA VAL A 135 7.62 -5.54 -4.95
C VAL A 135 7.32 -6.40 -3.74
N PHE A 136 6.24 -7.18 -3.83
CA PHE A 136 5.90 -8.24 -2.88
C PHE A 136 6.59 -9.55 -3.26
N GLY A 137 7.19 -10.20 -2.27
CA GLY A 137 7.87 -11.47 -2.43
C GLY A 137 9.34 -11.32 -2.83
N ASN A 138 10.02 -12.45 -2.87
CA ASN A 138 11.45 -12.50 -3.17
C ASN A 138 11.66 -12.64 -4.69
N VAL A 139 12.34 -11.66 -5.29
CA VAL A 139 12.68 -11.60 -6.72
C VAL A 139 13.92 -10.73 -6.89
N GLU A 140 14.66 -10.92 -7.97
CA GLU A 140 15.72 -10.00 -8.36
C GLU A 140 15.14 -8.66 -8.78
N LEU A 141 15.56 -7.59 -8.08
CA LEU A 141 15.06 -6.22 -8.27
C LEU A 141 15.93 -5.48 -9.28
N GLU A 142 15.30 -4.66 -10.12
CA GLU A 142 15.98 -3.68 -10.95
C GLU A 142 16.30 -2.40 -10.15
N LYS A 143 17.12 -1.52 -10.71
CA LYS A 143 17.71 -0.37 -10.00
C LYS A 143 16.70 0.56 -9.34
N ASP A 144 15.52 0.74 -9.94
CA ASP A 144 14.44 1.62 -9.48
C ASP A 144 13.32 0.90 -8.74
N GLU A 145 13.49 -0.39 -8.48
CA GLU A 145 12.57 -1.22 -7.71
C GLU A 145 13.04 -1.35 -6.25
N LYS A 146 12.09 -1.54 -5.36
CA LYS A 146 12.34 -1.77 -3.93
C LYS A 146 11.51 -2.95 -3.44
N SER A 147 12.04 -3.72 -2.50
CA SER A 147 11.19 -4.67 -1.78
C SER A 147 10.27 -3.95 -0.81
N LEU A 148 9.14 -4.59 -0.45
CA LEU A 148 8.29 -4.09 0.64
C LEU A 148 9.09 -3.97 1.95
N ALA A 149 10.00 -4.91 2.21
CA ALA A 149 10.85 -4.88 3.40
C ALA A 149 11.76 -3.64 3.44
N ASP A 150 12.35 -3.23 2.31
CA ASP A 150 13.15 -2.01 2.22
C ASP A 150 12.29 -0.76 2.51
N VAL A 151 11.07 -0.72 1.98
CA VAL A 151 10.14 0.39 2.21
C VAL A 151 9.73 0.45 3.68
N MET A 152 9.44 -0.69 4.31
CA MET A 152 9.15 -0.75 5.75
C MET A 152 10.35 -0.31 6.60
N ALA A 153 11.57 -0.70 6.22
CA ALA A 153 12.78 -0.27 6.93
C ALA A 153 13.03 1.25 6.80
N LEU A 154 12.71 1.85 5.65
CA LEU A 154 12.69 3.31 5.48
C LEU A 154 11.63 3.95 6.38
N GLY A 155 10.45 3.36 6.45
CA GLY A 155 9.34 3.84 7.28
C GLY A 155 9.64 3.78 8.77
N GLU A 156 10.30 2.71 9.23
CA GLU A 156 10.71 2.59 10.63
C GLU A 156 11.68 3.72 11.02
N LYS A 157 12.64 4.05 10.16
CA LYS A 157 13.55 5.19 10.37
C LYS A 157 12.81 6.52 10.33
N TYR A 158 11.88 6.68 9.39
CA TYR A 158 11.07 7.89 9.29
C TYR A 158 10.21 8.11 10.54
N LEU A 159 9.56 7.08 11.05
CA LEU A 159 8.76 7.14 12.27
C LEU A 159 9.61 7.49 13.50
N ALA A 160 10.85 7.03 13.58
CA ALA A 160 11.74 7.37 14.70
C ALA A 160 11.99 8.90 14.85
N GLU A 161 11.88 9.65 13.78
CA GLU A 161 12.14 11.10 13.73
C GLU A 161 10.88 11.94 13.52
N HIS A 162 9.81 11.38 12.88
CA HIS A 162 8.64 12.11 12.39
C HIS A 162 7.31 11.46 12.74
N GLU A 163 7.23 10.66 13.83
CA GLU A 163 6.03 9.86 14.15
C GLU A 163 4.77 10.74 14.27
N GLU A 164 4.84 11.82 15.06
CA GLU A 164 3.69 12.70 15.28
C GLU A 164 3.23 13.41 13.99
N GLU A 165 4.17 13.83 13.14
CA GLU A 165 3.87 14.44 11.84
C GLU A 165 3.15 13.44 10.94
N PHE A 166 3.64 12.20 10.89
CA PHE A 166 3.02 11.15 10.09
C PHE A 166 1.62 10.78 10.60
N LEU A 167 1.46 10.58 11.90
CA LEU A 167 0.15 10.28 12.48
C LEU A 167 -0.85 11.43 12.32
N ALA A 168 -0.37 12.69 12.25
CA ALA A 168 -1.22 13.83 11.97
C ALA A 168 -1.81 13.79 10.56
N ILE A 169 -1.13 13.19 9.57
CA ILE A 169 -1.68 12.97 8.21
C ILE A 169 -2.95 12.14 8.29
N GLY A 170 -2.90 10.96 8.91
CA GLY A 170 -4.04 10.07 9.07
C GLY A 170 -5.22 10.74 9.80
N ARG A 171 -4.94 11.56 10.83
CA ARG A 171 -5.95 12.32 11.59
C ARG A 171 -6.57 13.46 10.78
N SER A 172 -5.89 13.97 9.75
CA SER A 172 -6.36 15.07 8.90
C SER A 172 -7.35 14.63 7.82
N ILE A 173 -7.42 13.32 7.54
CA ILE A 173 -8.30 12.76 6.51
C ILE A 173 -9.76 13.02 6.86
N GLN A 174 -10.51 13.53 5.88
CA GLN A 174 -11.93 13.82 6.02
C GLN A 174 -12.78 12.70 5.40
N ASN A 175 -14.04 12.62 5.81
CA ASN A 175 -14.96 11.58 5.33
C ASN A 175 -15.32 11.68 3.84
N ASP A 176 -15.09 12.82 3.23
CA ASP A 176 -15.31 13.15 1.82
C ASP A 176 -14.02 13.16 1.00
N ASP A 177 -12.85 12.88 1.62
CA ASP A 177 -11.64 12.60 0.88
C ASP A 177 -11.74 11.24 0.15
N TYR A 178 -11.20 11.17 -1.05
CA TYR A 178 -11.16 9.92 -1.81
C TYR A 178 -10.24 8.90 -1.13
N ALA A 179 -10.76 7.70 -0.86
CA ALA A 179 -9.99 6.59 -0.36
C ALA A 179 -9.46 5.70 -1.50
N THR A 180 -10.29 5.52 -2.54
CA THR A 180 -9.95 4.59 -3.65
C THR A 180 -10.55 5.05 -4.97
N ILE A 181 -9.86 4.70 -6.07
CA ILE A 181 -10.34 4.81 -7.46
C ILE A 181 -10.42 3.40 -8.02
N THR A 182 -11.63 2.93 -8.31
CA THR A 182 -11.87 1.58 -8.84
C THR A 182 -12.31 1.66 -10.30
N TYR A 183 -11.68 0.84 -11.15
CA TYR A 183 -12.02 0.71 -12.57
C TYR A 183 -12.91 -0.51 -12.79
N THR A 184 -13.99 -0.33 -13.51
CA THR A 184 -14.93 -1.37 -13.96
C THR A 184 -14.70 -1.73 -15.41
#